data_dd9d045da6ed0c2e0e01bdf721555b89
#
_entry.id   dd9d045da6ed0c2e0e01bdf721555b89
#
_cell.length_a   1.000
_cell.length_b   1.000
_cell.length_c   1.000
_cell.angle_alpha   90.00
_cell.angle_beta   90.00
_cell.angle_gamma   90.00
#
_symmetry.space_group_name_H-M   'P 1'
#
loop_
_entity.id
_entity.type
_entity.pdbx_description
1 polymer ?
#
loop_
_entity_poly.entity_id
_entity_poly.type
_entity_poly.pdbx_seq_one_letter_code
_entity_poly.pdbx_strand_id
1 'polypeptide(L)'
;MKVHVLIILLVFIFVALPAYAQSPSDTPDTESANSGLSSASPAASTPPSRIEAEHPDKRLFGVVPNYRTVEASIPFAPLTPRQKLSIASHDSFDWPTYPLAALMTFVMPGKEEAKRYGTGWSGFANRYVRTSSDQIIGNMLTEAFIPIMLRQDPRYFRLGTGTFWSRLRGSVAQIAVAHNDSGHLTFNTSEFLGNAMAVSISNTYSPNLRSWFDSTEKLGLMVGTDMLSNVVKEFGPDVKQHLPHRHHHGT
;
A
#
# COMPACT_ATOMS: atom_id res chain seq x y z
N MET A 1 22.67 -11.14 8.95
CA MET A 1 21.40 -10.42 8.80
C MET A 1 21.58 -8.92 8.50
N LYS A 2 22.57 -8.25 9.10
CA LYS A 2 22.86 -6.81 8.95
C LYS A 2 23.16 -6.35 7.52
N VAL A 3 23.85 -7.16 6.73
CA VAL A 3 24.23 -6.84 5.34
C VAL A 3 23.05 -6.99 4.37
N HIS A 4 22.10 -7.89 4.66
CA HIS A 4 20.96 -8.16 3.76
C HIS A 4 19.93 -7.03 3.74
N VAL A 5 19.69 -6.36 4.86
CA VAL A 5 18.79 -5.19 4.93
C VAL A 5 19.38 -4.01 4.16
N LEU A 6 20.69 -3.78 4.29
CA LEU A 6 21.38 -2.73 3.54
C LEU A 6 21.41 -3.02 2.03
N ILE A 7 21.59 -4.30 1.65
CA ILE A 7 21.56 -4.73 0.26
C ILE A 7 20.14 -4.57 -0.33
N ILE A 8 19.11 -4.93 0.42
CA ILE A 8 17.70 -4.72 0.02
C ILE A 8 17.43 -3.23 -0.19
N LEU A 9 17.88 -2.37 0.71
CA LEU A 9 17.72 -0.91 0.59
C LEU A 9 18.51 -0.33 -0.59
N LEU A 10 19.73 -0.80 -0.86
CA LEU A 10 20.57 -0.35 -1.98
C LEU A 10 20.06 -0.87 -3.34
N VAL A 11 19.62 -2.11 -3.43
CA VAL A 11 18.97 -2.65 -4.63
C VAL A 11 17.69 -1.90 -4.93
N PHE A 12 17.01 -1.41 -3.90
CA PHE A 12 15.81 -0.63 -3.96
C PHE A 12 16.01 0.73 -4.65
N ILE A 13 17.05 1.48 -4.28
CA ILE A 13 17.39 2.79 -4.87
C ILE A 13 17.80 2.62 -6.35
N PHE A 14 18.52 1.54 -6.68
CA PHE A 14 19.03 1.32 -8.03
C PHE A 14 17.99 0.82 -9.04
N VAL A 15 16.96 0.10 -8.56
CA VAL A 15 15.89 -0.47 -9.42
C VAL A 15 14.76 0.53 -9.67
N ALA A 16 14.53 1.48 -8.75
CA ALA A 16 13.42 2.43 -8.86
C ALA A 16 13.69 3.59 -9.84
N LEU A 17 14.93 4.08 -9.92
CA LEU A 17 15.27 5.27 -10.70
C LEU A 17 15.07 5.17 -12.22
N PRO A 18 15.38 4.07 -12.93
CA PRO A 18 15.21 4.04 -14.38
C PRO A 18 13.78 3.71 -14.87
N ALA A 19 12.90 3.23 -14.01
CA ALA A 19 11.56 2.78 -14.43
C ALA A 19 10.58 3.94 -14.67
N TYR A 20 10.82 5.09 -14.07
CA TYR A 20 9.96 6.29 -14.21
C TYR A 20 10.45 7.29 -15.27
N ALA A 21 11.59 7.07 -15.89
CA ALA A 21 12.12 7.94 -16.95
C ALA A 21 11.45 7.74 -18.33
N GLN A 22 10.50 6.79 -18.45
CA GLN A 22 9.76 6.53 -19.68
C GLN A 22 8.28 6.79 -19.47
N SER A 23 7.90 8.04 -19.24
CA SER A 23 6.55 8.51 -19.53
C SER A 23 6.40 8.66 -21.04
N PRO A 24 5.32 8.18 -21.67
CA PRO A 24 5.04 8.52 -23.04
C PRO A 24 4.84 10.03 -23.16
N SER A 25 5.64 10.65 -23.97
CA SER A 25 5.38 12.03 -24.41
C SER A 25 4.19 12.01 -25.33
N ASP A 26 3.03 12.40 -24.83
CA ASP A 26 1.90 12.74 -25.69
C ASP A 26 2.25 14.01 -26.45
N THR A 27 2.57 13.85 -27.72
CA THR A 27 2.52 14.93 -28.70
C THR A 27 1.06 15.18 -29.04
N PRO A 28 0.57 16.42 -28.93
CA PRO A 28 -0.76 16.75 -29.42
C PRO A 28 -0.73 16.90 -30.93
N ASP A 29 -1.33 15.96 -31.65
CA ASP A 29 -1.64 16.14 -33.06
C ASP A 29 -2.78 17.17 -33.20
N THR A 30 -2.42 18.26 -33.83
CA THR A 30 -3.33 19.34 -34.26
C THR A 30 -4.08 18.86 -35.49
N GLU A 31 -5.38 18.68 -35.41
CA GLU A 31 -6.24 18.66 -36.61
C GLU A 31 -7.56 19.40 -36.39
N SER A 32 -7.58 20.50 -37.04
CA SER A 32 -8.56 21.23 -37.85
C SER A 32 -10.05 21.09 -37.57
N ALA A 33 -10.61 22.28 -37.47
CA ALA A 33 -11.98 22.69 -37.39
C ALA A 33 -12.94 21.99 -38.41
N ASN A 34 -14.15 21.70 -37.96
CA ASN A 34 -15.30 22.06 -38.76
C ASN A 34 -16.56 22.37 -37.92
N SER A 35 -17.18 23.46 -38.27
CA SER A 35 -18.36 24.08 -37.70
C SER A 35 -19.66 23.30 -38.01
N GLY A 36 -20.52 23.20 -36.99
CA GLY A 36 -21.89 22.72 -37.14
C GLY A 36 -22.75 23.18 -35.96
N LEU A 37 -23.38 24.34 -36.11
CA LEU A 37 -24.44 24.82 -35.22
C LEU A 37 -25.65 23.85 -35.29
N SER A 38 -26.04 23.30 -34.14
CA SER A 38 -27.39 22.83 -33.95
C SER A 38 -27.84 23.09 -32.51
N SER A 39 -28.89 23.89 -32.45
CA SER A 39 -29.60 24.27 -31.23
C SER A 39 -30.32 23.06 -30.64
N ALA A 40 -30.09 22.79 -29.35
CA ALA A 40 -31.00 21.94 -28.58
C ALA A 40 -31.00 22.41 -27.10
N SER A 41 -32.20 22.58 -26.66
CA SER A 41 -32.81 22.92 -25.38
C SER A 41 -32.07 22.38 -24.13
N PRO A 42 -32.11 23.10 -22.96
CA PRO A 42 -31.49 22.66 -21.74
C PRO A 42 -32.29 21.52 -21.10
N ALA A 43 -31.81 20.30 -21.29
CA ALA A 43 -32.23 19.17 -20.47
C ALA A 43 -31.57 19.24 -19.09
N ALA A 44 -32.38 19.09 -18.06
CA ALA A 44 -32.00 19.06 -16.67
C ALA A 44 -30.73 18.19 -16.43
N SER A 45 -29.70 18.79 -15.87
CA SER A 45 -28.50 18.09 -15.44
C SER A 45 -28.84 17.17 -14.28
N THR A 46 -29.10 15.91 -14.58
CA THR A 46 -28.98 14.83 -13.61
C THR A 46 -27.55 14.88 -13.04
N PRO A 47 -27.36 14.92 -11.73
CA PRO A 47 -26.01 14.86 -11.18
C PRO A 47 -25.35 13.58 -11.72
N PRO A 48 -24.05 13.63 -12.12
CA PRO A 48 -23.37 12.46 -12.62
C PRO A 48 -23.55 11.34 -11.62
N SER A 49 -24.23 10.27 -12.03
CA SER A 49 -24.31 9.04 -11.29
C SER A 49 -22.87 8.70 -10.89
N ARG A 50 -22.62 8.66 -9.58
CA ARG A 50 -21.39 8.19 -8.98
C ARG A 50 -20.99 6.95 -9.78
N ILE A 51 -20.00 7.10 -10.68
CA ILE A 51 -19.34 5.95 -11.29
C ILE A 51 -18.71 5.28 -10.10
N GLU A 52 -19.37 4.27 -9.58
CA GLU A 52 -18.83 3.33 -8.63
C GLU A 52 -17.79 2.58 -9.44
N ALA A 53 -16.57 3.18 -9.46
CA ALA A 53 -15.42 2.57 -10.10
C ALA A 53 -15.36 1.16 -9.53
N GLU A 54 -15.39 0.17 -10.41
CA GLU A 54 -15.31 -1.23 -10.07
C GLU A 54 -14.05 -1.43 -9.23
N HIS A 55 -14.23 -1.35 -7.89
CA HIS A 55 -13.14 -1.50 -6.97
C HIS A 55 -12.69 -2.95 -7.04
N PRO A 56 -11.41 -3.22 -7.27
CA PRO A 56 -10.88 -4.57 -7.12
C PRO A 56 -11.33 -5.14 -5.78
N ASP A 57 -11.54 -6.45 -5.75
CA ASP A 57 -12.02 -7.13 -4.53
C ASP A 57 -11.38 -6.54 -3.28
N LYS A 58 -12.19 -6.11 -2.32
CA LYS A 58 -11.75 -5.48 -1.06
C LYS A 58 -10.78 -6.36 -0.26
N ARG A 59 -10.70 -7.65 -0.60
CA ARG A 59 -9.76 -8.62 -0.02
C ARG A 59 -9.23 -9.58 -1.07
N LEU A 60 -7.90 -9.64 -1.21
CA LEU A 60 -7.25 -10.67 -2.01
C LEU A 60 -7.38 -12.02 -1.29
N PHE A 61 -7.77 -13.06 -2.02
CA PHE A 61 -8.00 -14.41 -1.49
C PHE A 61 -8.97 -14.46 -0.29
N GLY A 62 -9.82 -13.44 -0.12
CA GLY A 62 -10.73 -13.31 1.01
C GLY A 62 -10.07 -12.96 2.36
N VAL A 63 -8.73 -12.86 2.41
CA VAL A 63 -7.97 -12.72 3.66
C VAL A 63 -7.09 -11.46 3.68
N VAL A 64 -6.42 -11.12 2.59
CA VAL A 64 -5.49 -9.97 2.58
C VAL A 64 -6.24 -8.68 2.28
N PRO A 65 -6.22 -7.66 3.17
CA PRO A 65 -6.85 -6.37 2.93
C PRO A 65 -6.34 -5.73 1.64
N ASN A 66 -7.27 -5.20 0.83
CA ASN A 66 -6.96 -4.60 -0.48
C ASN A 66 -7.71 -3.27 -0.69
N TYR A 67 -7.99 -2.55 0.39
CA TYR A 67 -8.81 -1.34 0.34
C TYR A 67 -8.14 -0.16 -0.35
N ARG A 68 -6.81 -0.16 -0.43
CA ARG A 68 -6.04 0.92 -1.04
C ARG A 68 -5.58 0.64 -2.49
N THR A 69 -5.97 -0.47 -3.09
CA THR A 69 -5.58 -0.78 -4.48
C THR A 69 -6.57 -0.20 -5.48
N VAL A 70 -6.05 0.44 -6.52
CA VAL A 70 -6.79 0.98 -7.67
C VAL A 70 -6.10 0.52 -8.93
N GLU A 71 -6.85 0.20 -9.98
CA GLU A 71 -6.27 -0.08 -11.29
C GLU A 71 -5.72 1.20 -11.91
N ALA A 72 -4.48 1.16 -12.39
CA ALA A 72 -3.83 2.31 -13.01
C ALA A 72 -4.51 2.79 -14.31
N SER A 73 -5.34 1.95 -14.92
CA SER A 73 -6.16 2.27 -16.10
C SER A 73 -7.36 3.18 -15.79
N ILE A 74 -7.74 3.32 -14.53
CA ILE A 74 -8.86 4.17 -14.10
C ILE A 74 -8.39 5.63 -14.02
N PRO A 75 -9.15 6.61 -14.54
CA PRO A 75 -8.80 8.02 -14.41
C PRO A 75 -8.56 8.42 -12.96
N PHE A 76 -7.49 9.17 -12.73
CA PHE A 76 -7.14 9.64 -11.39
C PHE A 76 -8.24 10.55 -10.82
N ALA A 77 -8.68 10.25 -9.60
CA ALA A 77 -9.57 11.10 -8.82
C ALA A 77 -8.98 11.26 -7.41
N PRO A 78 -8.80 12.51 -6.92
CA PRO A 78 -8.22 12.76 -5.62
C PRO A 78 -9.10 12.22 -4.49
N LEU A 79 -8.46 11.72 -3.43
CA LEU A 79 -9.16 11.28 -2.22
C LEU A 79 -9.41 12.44 -1.27
N THR A 80 -10.59 12.47 -0.69
CA THR A 80 -10.87 13.35 0.45
C THR A 80 -10.16 12.85 1.71
N PRO A 81 -9.89 13.73 2.71
CA PRO A 81 -9.31 13.30 3.98
C PRO A 81 -10.10 12.18 4.68
N ARG A 82 -11.45 12.21 4.57
CA ARG A 82 -12.31 11.16 5.13
C ARG A 82 -12.10 9.81 4.45
N GLN A 83 -11.89 9.80 3.13
CA GLN A 83 -11.61 8.57 2.39
C GLN A 83 -10.24 8.00 2.74
N LYS A 84 -9.20 8.84 2.89
CA LYS A 84 -7.87 8.41 3.34
C LYS A 84 -7.96 7.77 4.74
N LEU A 85 -8.67 8.41 5.67
CA LEU A 85 -8.90 7.86 7.00
C LEU A 85 -9.70 6.54 6.97
N SER A 86 -10.70 6.45 6.09
CA SER A 86 -11.47 5.21 5.91
C SER A 86 -10.60 4.05 5.42
N ILE A 87 -9.72 4.30 4.45
CA ILE A 87 -8.77 3.30 3.92
C ILE A 87 -7.89 2.79 5.06
N ALA A 88 -7.19 3.69 5.76
CA ALA A 88 -6.31 3.35 6.86
C ALA A 88 -7.03 2.58 7.99
N SER A 89 -8.28 2.97 8.29
CA SER A 89 -9.10 2.26 9.27
C SER A 89 -9.45 0.84 8.83
N HIS A 90 -9.83 0.64 7.57
CA HIS A 90 -10.12 -0.69 7.06
C HIS A 90 -8.86 -1.56 7.02
N ASP A 91 -7.73 -1.04 6.54
CA ASP A 91 -6.47 -1.80 6.51
C ASP A 91 -5.97 -2.13 7.92
N SER A 92 -6.22 -1.26 8.91
CA SER A 92 -5.82 -1.48 10.31
C SER A 92 -6.74 -2.42 11.09
N PHE A 93 -8.06 -2.33 10.86
CA PHE A 93 -9.06 -2.99 11.72
C PHE A 93 -9.85 -4.08 11.00
N ASP A 94 -9.49 -4.47 9.79
CA ASP A 94 -10.11 -5.60 9.13
C ASP A 94 -9.79 -6.90 9.87
N TRP A 95 -10.82 -7.75 10.08
CA TRP A 95 -10.70 -8.95 10.91
C TRP A 95 -9.57 -9.92 10.50
N PRO A 96 -9.21 -10.10 9.20
CA PRO A 96 -8.15 -11.01 8.82
C PRO A 96 -6.75 -10.52 9.24
N THR A 97 -6.59 -9.24 9.52
CA THR A 97 -5.33 -8.65 9.96
C THR A 97 -4.86 -9.27 11.28
N TYR A 98 -5.78 -9.55 12.19
CA TYR A 98 -5.47 -10.08 13.52
C TYR A 98 -4.92 -11.51 13.51
N PRO A 99 -5.56 -12.51 12.89
CA PRO A 99 -5.00 -13.85 12.80
C PRO A 99 -3.70 -13.87 11.95
N LEU A 100 -3.57 -13.01 10.95
CA LEU A 100 -2.34 -12.91 10.18
C LEU A 100 -1.19 -12.35 11.03
N ALA A 101 -1.43 -11.30 11.81
CA ALA A 101 -0.45 -10.77 12.77
C ALA A 101 -0.07 -11.81 13.84
N ALA A 102 -1.03 -12.61 14.33
CA ALA A 102 -0.78 -13.71 15.26
C ALA A 102 0.11 -14.79 14.62
N LEU A 103 -0.19 -15.18 13.38
CA LEU A 103 0.61 -16.14 12.63
C LEU A 103 2.04 -15.63 12.42
N MET A 104 2.21 -14.37 12.00
CA MET A 104 3.53 -13.76 11.80
C MET A 104 4.32 -13.70 13.10
N THR A 105 3.67 -13.31 14.21
CA THR A 105 4.29 -13.29 15.54
C THR A 105 4.71 -14.68 16.02
N PHE A 106 3.98 -15.71 15.61
CA PHE A 106 4.28 -17.10 15.97
C PHE A 106 5.42 -17.68 15.12
N VAL A 107 5.39 -17.46 13.79
CA VAL A 107 6.33 -18.06 12.83
C VAL A 107 7.65 -17.32 12.79
N MET A 108 7.63 -15.99 12.95
CA MET A 108 8.81 -15.14 12.85
C MET A 108 9.09 -14.38 14.17
N PRO A 109 9.30 -15.09 15.27
CA PRO A 109 9.73 -14.41 16.49
C PRO A 109 11.12 -13.84 16.23
N GLY A 110 11.29 -12.52 16.34
CA GLY A 110 12.61 -11.92 16.37
C GLY A 110 13.45 -12.57 17.47
N LYS A 111 14.65 -13.01 17.14
CA LYS A 111 15.51 -13.71 18.14
C LYS A 111 15.71 -12.88 19.40
N GLU A 112 15.86 -11.58 19.24
CA GLU A 112 16.00 -10.65 20.36
C GLU A 112 14.68 -10.44 21.11
N GLU A 113 13.56 -10.39 20.41
CA GLU A 113 12.23 -10.27 21.01
C GLU A 113 11.87 -11.52 21.83
N ALA A 114 12.17 -12.72 21.31
CA ALA A 114 11.93 -13.96 22.03
C ALA A 114 12.76 -14.04 23.33
N LYS A 115 14.02 -13.56 23.31
CA LYS A 115 14.86 -13.46 24.50
C LYS A 115 14.33 -12.46 25.53
N ARG A 116 13.74 -11.34 25.07
CA ARG A 116 13.34 -10.23 25.96
C ARG A 116 11.94 -10.39 26.54
N TYR A 117 11.00 -10.90 25.74
CA TYR A 117 9.59 -11.04 26.13
C TYR A 117 9.20 -12.46 26.54
N GLY A 118 10.15 -13.41 26.46
CA GLY A 118 9.91 -14.82 26.78
C GLY A 118 9.30 -15.63 25.64
N THR A 119 9.28 -16.95 25.82
CA THR A 119 8.86 -17.93 24.80
C THR A 119 7.45 -18.52 25.04
N GLY A 120 6.87 -18.37 26.21
CA GLY A 120 5.55 -18.88 26.54
C GLY A 120 4.39 -18.02 26.04
N TRP A 121 3.17 -18.35 26.46
CA TRP A 121 1.95 -17.59 26.10
C TRP A 121 2.02 -16.11 26.47
N SER A 122 2.60 -15.77 27.61
CA SER A 122 2.80 -14.37 28.03
C SER A 122 3.74 -13.63 27.08
N GLY A 123 4.86 -14.27 26.69
CA GLY A 123 5.77 -13.71 25.70
C GLY A 123 5.15 -13.54 24.32
N PHE A 124 4.36 -14.53 23.88
CA PHE A 124 3.60 -14.44 22.65
C PHE A 124 2.60 -13.27 22.68
N ALA A 125 1.78 -13.18 23.72
CA ALA A 125 0.78 -12.12 23.88
C ALA A 125 1.44 -10.73 23.87
N ASN A 126 2.56 -10.56 24.57
CA ASN A 126 3.31 -9.29 24.56
C ASN A 126 3.79 -8.92 23.16
N ARG A 127 4.38 -9.85 22.42
CA ARG A 127 4.84 -9.60 21.05
C ARG A 127 3.66 -9.30 20.11
N TYR A 128 2.59 -10.09 20.22
CA TYR A 128 1.39 -9.92 19.40
C TYR A 128 0.76 -8.52 19.57
N VAL A 129 0.55 -8.09 20.81
CA VAL A 129 0.00 -6.76 21.10
C VAL A 129 0.91 -5.67 20.52
N ARG A 130 2.22 -5.78 20.67
CA ARG A 130 3.17 -4.80 20.11
C ARG A 130 3.17 -4.78 18.60
N THR A 131 3.24 -5.94 17.96
CA THR A 131 3.20 -6.06 16.49
C THR A 131 1.89 -5.49 15.92
N SER A 132 0.76 -5.82 16.55
CA SER A 132 -0.54 -5.29 16.14
C SER A 132 -0.64 -3.77 16.35
N SER A 133 -0.11 -3.26 17.47
CA SER A 133 -0.07 -1.81 17.71
C SER A 133 0.82 -1.09 16.70
N ASP A 134 2.00 -1.63 16.40
CA ASP A 134 2.92 -1.08 15.41
C ASP A 134 2.27 -1.03 14.02
N GLN A 135 1.54 -2.08 13.63
CA GLN A 135 0.84 -2.12 12.37
C GLN A 135 -0.28 -1.08 12.30
N ILE A 136 -1.12 -0.98 13.33
CA ILE A 136 -2.19 0.02 13.37
C ILE A 136 -1.61 1.44 13.31
N ILE A 137 -0.60 1.72 14.11
CA ILE A 137 0.07 3.04 14.13
C ILE A 137 0.72 3.33 12.77
N GLY A 138 1.41 2.35 12.19
CA GLY A 138 2.01 2.45 10.86
C GLY A 138 0.98 2.80 9.80
N ASN A 139 -0.07 2.00 9.65
CA ASN A 139 -1.12 2.23 8.66
C ASN A 139 -1.78 3.61 8.84
N MET A 140 -2.13 3.98 10.09
CA MET A 140 -2.72 5.29 10.36
C MET A 140 -1.82 6.45 9.96
N LEU A 141 -0.51 6.32 10.18
CA LEU A 141 0.45 7.36 9.81
C LEU A 141 0.72 7.37 8.29
N THR A 142 0.99 6.22 7.68
CA THR A 142 1.38 6.13 6.26
C THR A 142 0.19 6.29 5.29
N GLU A 143 -1.01 5.92 5.70
CA GLU A 143 -2.18 5.91 4.81
C GLU A 143 -3.19 7.04 5.08
N ALA A 144 -3.17 7.64 6.29
CA ALA A 144 -4.10 8.71 6.62
C ALA A 144 -3.41 10.01 7.05
N PHE A 145 -2.80 10.06 8.25
CA PHE A 145 -2.37 11.33 8.83
C PHE A 145 -1.34 12.07 7.99
N ILE A 146 -0.25 11.41 7.62
CA ILE A 146 0.80 12.05 6.82
C ILE A 146 0.34 12.34 5.38
N PRO A 147 -0.36 11.42 4.67
CA PRO A 147 -0.95 11.73 3.37
C PRO A 147 -1.94 12.90 3.37
N ILE A 148 -2.72 13.07 4.43
CA ILE A 148 -3.63 14.23 4.56
C ILE A 148 -2.81 15.52 4.70
N MET A 149 -1.79 15.52 5.57
CA MET A 149 -0.93 16.70 5.80
C MET A 149 -0.14 17.10 4.56
N LEU A 150 0.43 16.12 3.85
CA LEU A 150 1.31 16.35 2.69
C LEU A 150 0.54 16.36 1.36
N ARG A 151 -0.79 16.18 1.37
CA ARG A 151 -1.63 16.05 0.17
C ARG A 151 -1.11 14.99 -0.79
N GLN A 152 -0.73 13.84 -0.26
CA GLN A 152 -0.29 12.67 -1.01
C GLN A 152 -1.41 11.61 -1.03
N ASP A 153 -1.44 10.82 -2.09
CA ASP A 153 -2.40 9.72 -2.25
C ASP A 153 -1.78 8.43 -1.70
N PRO A 154 -2.41 7.77 -0.71
CA PRO A 154 -1.88 6.54 -0.11
C PRO A 154 -2.17 5.30 -0.96
N ARG A 155 -2.90 5.42 -2.07
CA ARG A 155 -3.31 4.27 -2.88
C ARG A 155 -2.13 3.65 -3.62
N TYR A 156 -2.25 2.34 -3.81
CA TYR A 156 -1.42 1.56 -4.70
C TYR A 156 -2.09 1.49 -6.08
N PHE A 157 -1.41 1.92 -7.13
CA PHE A 157 -1.89 1.92 -8.50
C PHE A 157 -1.39 0.67 -9.23
N ARG A 158 -2.26 -0.37 -9.29
CA ARG A 158 -1.95 -1.65 -9.91
C ARG A 158 -1.84 -1.49 -11.42
N LEU A 159 -0.73 -1.95 -12.01
CA LEU A 159 -0.56 -1.93 -13.46
C LEU A 159 -1.44 -2.98 -14.17
N GLY A 160 -1.54 -4.18 -13.62
CA GLY A 160 -2.39 -5.26 -14.12
C GLY A 160 -1.95 -5.85 -15.48
N THR A 161 -1.25 -5.09 -16.29
CA THR A 161 -0.83 -5.45 -17.66
C THR A 161 0.67 -5.24 -17.84
N GLY A 162 1.24 -5.87 -18.88
CA GLY A 162 2.68 -5.78 -19.18
C GLY A 162 3.47 -7.01 -18.77
N THR A 163 4.80 -6.93 -18.92
CA THR A 163 5.68 -8.04 -18.57
C THR A 163 5.82 -8.19 -17.05
N PHE A 164 6.13 -9.41 -16.59
CA PHE A 164 6.38 -9.67 -15.16
C PHE A 164 7.38 -8.68 -14.55
N TRP A 165 8.51 -8.43 -15.23
CA TRP A 165 9.54 -7.53 -14.72
C TRP A 165 9.13 -6.06 -14.71
N SER A 166 8.31 -5.62 -15.66
CA SER A 166 7.75 -4.26 -15.65
C SER A 166 6.82 -4.06 -14.46
N ARG A 167 5.91 -4.99 -14.24
CA ARG A 167 4.97 -4.98 -13.13
C ARG A 167 5.67 -5.09 -11.77
N LEU A 168 6.65 -5.97 -11.64
CA LEU A 168 7.43 -6.10 -10.41
C LEU A 168 8.19 -4.81 -10.08
N ARG A 169 8.85 -4.19 -11.07
CA ARG A 169 9.53 -2.91 -10.88
C ARG A 169 8.55 -1.80 -10.52
N GLY A 170 7.40 -1.74 -11.18
CA GLY A 170 6.34 -0.78 -10.88
C GLY A 170 5.81 -0.92 -9.46
N SER A 171 5.54 -2.15 -8.99
CA SER A 171 5.05 -2.39 -7.64
C SER A 171 6.06 -2.01 -6.56
N VAL A 172 7.33 -2.29 -6.81
CA VAL A 172 8.43 -1.90 -5.90
C VAL A 172 8.65 -0.39 -5.92
N ALA A 173 8.64 0.25 -7.09
CA ALA A 173 8.89 1.68 -7.23
C ALA A 173 7.85 2.54 -6.50
N GLN A 174 6.60 2.08 -6.37
CA GLN A 174 5.54 2.81 -5.68
C GLN A 174 5.75 2.95 -4.16
N ILE A 175 6.72 2.28 -3.57
CA ILE A 175 7.15 2.61 -2.21
C ILE A 175 7.86 3.98 -2.17
N ALA A 176 8.68 4.26 -3.18
CA ALA A 176 9.45 5.51 -3.24
C ALA A 176 8.70 6.62 -3.97
N VAL A 177 7.69 6.29 -4.78
CA VAL A 177 6.96 7.25 -5.62
C VAL A 177 5.46 7.10 -5.39
N ALA A 178 4.79 8.20 -5.11
CA ALA A 178 3.34 8.28 -4.92
C ALA A 178 2.76 9.42 -5.77
N HIS A 179 1.45 9.41 -5.95
CA HIS A 179 0.74 10.56 -6.50
C HIS A 179 0.47 11.59 -5.41
N ASN A 180 0.49 12.86 -5.75
CA ASN A 180 -0.12 13.89 -4.91
C ASN A 180 -1.63 14.00 -5.23
N ASP A 181 -2.37 14.79 -4.45
CA ASP A 181 -3.82 15.00 -4.67
C ASP A 181 -4.14 15.72 -6.02
N SER A 182 -3.13 16.22 -6.72
CA SER A 182 -3.26 16.77 -8.09
C SER A 182 -2.96 15.74 -9.17
N GLY A 183 -2.65 14.50 -8.83
CA GLY A 183 -2.32 13.41 -9.76
C GLY A 183 -0.88 13.39 -10.25
N HIS A 184 -0.01 14.31 -9.81
CA HIS A 184 1.39 14.31 -10.19
C HIS A 184 2.21 13.33 -9.33
N LEU A 185 3.19 12.69 -9.97
CA LEU A 185 4.14 11.82 -9.27
C LEU A 185 5.09 12.64 -8.40
N THR A 186 5.26 12.21 -7.16
CA THR A 186 6.15 12.82 -6.17
C THR A 186 6.87 11.73 -5.38
N PHE A 187 7.94 12.10 -4.68
CA PHE A 187 8.54 11.19 -3.72
C PHE A 187 7.53 10.84 -2.61
N ASN A 188 7.42 9.57 -2.27
CA ASN A 188 6.48 9.07 -1.27
C ASN A 188 6.94 9.40 0.16
N THR A 189 6.90 10.69 0.49
CA THR A 189 7.28 11.18 1.81
C THR A 189 6.41 10.57 2.91
N SER A 190 5.14 10.31 2.62
CA SER A 190 4.20 9.72 3.58
C SER A 190 4.63 8.35 4.05
N GLU A 191 5.14 7.53 3.16
CA GLU A 191 5.64 6.18 3.48
C GLU A 191 6.83 6.24 4.45
N PHE A 192 7.86 7.00 4.10
CA PHE A 192 9.09 7.05 4.90
C PHE A 192 8.91 7.82 6.21
N LEU A 193 8.25 8.98 6.17
CA LEU A 193 8.00 9.78 7.37
C LEU A 193 7.01 9.08 8.31
N GLY A 194 5.94 8.50 7.77
CA GLY A 194 4.95 7.76 8.53
C GLY A 194 5.56 6.57 9.27
N ASN A 195 6.34 5.75 8.56
CA ASN A 195 7.05 4.62 9.16
C ASN A 195 8.11 5.06 10.17
N ALA A 196 8.87 6.12 9.91
CA ALA A 196 9.83 6.66 10.87
C ALA A 196 9.15 7.17 12.16
N MET A 197 8.00 7.83 12.03
CA MET A 197 7.20 8.25 13.18
C MET A 197 6.61 7.04 13.92
N ALA A 198 6.12 6.02 13.21
CA ALA A 198 5.62 4.79 13.83
C ALA A 198 6.70 4.09 14.66
N VAL A 199 7.91 3.97 14.12
CA VAL A 199 9.08 3.44 14.87
C VAL A 199 9.39 4.29 16.10
N SER A 200 9.35 5.61 15.98
CA SER A 200 9.59 6.52 17.11
C SER A 200 8.55 6.35 18.22
N ILE A 201 7.28 6.22 17.86
CA ILE A 201 6.19 5.94 18.80
C ILE A 201 6.38 4.54 19.42
N SER A 202 6.68 3.53 18.60
CA SER A 202 6.94 2.17 19.07
C SER A 202 8.08 2.11 20.10
N ASN A 203 9.10 2.93 19.95
CA ASN A 203 10.20 3.02 20.91
C ASN A 203 9.76 3.54 22.28
N THR A 204 8.61 4.19 22.41
CA THR A 204 8.11 4.65 23.72
C THR A 204 7.62 3.49 24.59
N TYR A 205 6.97 2.49 23.99
CA TYR A 205 6.47 1.30 24.70
C TYR A 205 7.35 0.05 24.50
N SER A 206 8.42 0.15 23.71
CA SER A 206 9.42 -0.90 23.52
C SER A 206 10.83 -0.44 23.92
N PRO A 207 11.05 -0.04 25.19
CA PRO A 207 12.29 0.63 25.62
C PRO A 207 13.55 -0.18 25.41
N ASN A 208 13.43 -1.50 25.29
CA ASN A 208 14.56 -2.41 25.10
C ASN A 208 15.02 -2.54 23.64
N LEU A 209 14.32 -1.90 22.69
CA LEU A 209 14.59 -1.93 21.24
C LEU A 209 14.76 -0.50 20.71
N ARG A 210 15.43 0.37 21.48
CA ARG A 210 15.59 1.81 21.16
C ARG A 210 16.94 2.15 20.54
N SER A 211 17.82 1.17 20.32
CA SER A 211 19.09 1.50 19.70
C SER A 211 18.83 2.04 18.29
N TRP A 212 19.69 2.90 17.81
CA TRP A 212 19.64 3.39 16.43
C TRP A 212 19.57 2.23 15.44
N PHE A 213 20.29 1.16 15.75
CA PHE A 213 20.33 -0.04 14.92
C PHE A 213 18.98 -0.78 14.90
N ASP A 214 18.37 -1.02 16.07
CA ASP A 214 17.07 -1.68 16.18
C ASP A 214 15.98 -0.86 15.48
N SER A 215 16.02 0.47 15.62
CA SER A 215 15.07 1.39 14.97
C SER A 215 15.20 1.36 13.45
N THR A 216 16.43 1.32 12.92
CA THR A 216 16.68 1.22 11.48
C THR A 216 16.25 -0.14 10.93
N GLU A 217 16.52 -1.22 11.64
CA GLU A 217 16.07 -2.57 11.27
C GLU A 217 14.54 -2.62 11.23
N LYS A 218 13.87 -2.07 12.23
CA LYS A 218 12.42 -2.01 12.30
C LYS A 218 11.82 -1.18 11.15
N LEU A 219 12.38 -0.01 10.88
CA LEU A 219 11.98 0.81 9.74
C LEU A 219 12.12 0.05 8.42
N GLY A 220 13.26 -0.62 8.21
CA GLY A 220 13.48 -1.43 7.01
C GLY A 220 12.51 -2.60 6.89
N LEU A 221 12.11 -3.21 8.00
CA LEU A 221 11.10 -4.28 8.01
C LEU A 221 9.70 -3.74 7.67
N MET A 222 9.30 -2.57 8.21
CA MET A 222 8.01 -1.95 7.88
C MET A 222 7.92 -1.62 6.39
N VAL A 223 8.88 -0.86 5.87
CA VAL A 223 8.95 -0.52 4.43
C VAL A 223 9.03 -1.78 3.54
N GLY A 224 9.79 -2.79 3.97
CA GLY A 224 9.89 -4.06 3.25
C GLY A 224 8.58 -4.85 3.23
N THR A 225 7.79 -4.78 4.30
CA THR A 225 6.46 -5.40 4.38
C THR A 225 5.48 -4.70 3.45
N ASP A 226 5.51 -3.35 3.41
CA ASP A 226 4.66 -2.58 2.49
C ASP A 226 5.03 -2.84 1.03
N MET A 227 6.33 -2.98 0.73
CA MET A 227 6.80 -3.39 -0.58
C MET A 227 6.27 -4.78 -0.98
N LEU A 228 6.37 -5.75 -0.09
CA LEU A 228 5.84 -7.10 -0.33
C LEU A 228 4.33 -7.07 -0.52
N SER A 229 3.63 -6.26 0.27
CA SER A 229 2.19 -6.03 0.12
C SER A 229 1.84 -5.51 -1.28
N ASN A 230 2.59 -4.53 -1.80
CA ASN A 230 2.39 -4.02 -3.16
C ASN A 230 2.60 -5.10 -4.22
N VAL A 231 3.64 -5.96 -4.07
CA VAL A 231 3.87 -7.09 -4.98
C VAL A 231 2.70 -8.09 -4.92
N VAL A 232 2.20 -8.41 -3.73
CA VAL A 232 1.04 -9.29 -3.57
C VAL A 232 -0.22 -8.67 -4.18
N LYS A 233 -0.43 -7.36 -4.03
CA LYS A 233 -1.55 -6.63 -4.64
C LYS A 233 -1.44 -6.59 -6.17
N GLU A 234 -0.22 -6.49 -6.72
CA GLU A 234 0.01 -6.52 -8.17
C GLU A 234 -0.34 -7.87 -8.80
N PHE A 235 0.15 -8.96 -8.22
CA PHE A 235 0.04 -10.30 -8.82
C PHE A 235 -1.10 -11.15 -8.25
N GLY A 236 -1.66 -10.78 -7.11
CA GLY A 236 -2.70 -11.55 -6.42
C GLY A 236 -3.93 -11.84 -7.28
N PRO A 237 -4.50 -10.86 -8.01
CA PRO A 237 -5.63 -11.13 -8.91
C PRO A 237 -5.31 -12.15 -10.00
N ASP A 238 -4.09 -12.16 -10.53
CA ASP A 238 -3.69 -13.13 -11.56
C ASP A 238 -3.61 -14.54 -10.98
N VAL A 239 -3.04 -14.68 -9.79
CA VAL A 239 -3.01 -15.96 -9.07
C VAL A 239 -4.43 -16.44 -8.78
N LYS A 240 -5.33 -15.53 -8.34
CA LYS A 240 -6.72 -15.87 -8.06
C LYS A 240 -7.44 -16.41 -9.30
N GLN A 241 -7.21 -15.85 -10.49
CA GLN A 241 -7.81 -16.31 -11.74
C GLN A 241 -7.37 -17.74 -12.13
N HIS A 242 -6.14 -18.14 -11.75
CA HIS A 242 -5.61 -19.47 -12.04
C HIS A 242 -5.98 -20.54 -11.00
N LEU A 243 -6.59 -20.15 -9.88
CA LEU A 243 -7.08 -21.12 -8.89
C LEU A 243 -8.37 -21.76 -9.38
N PRO A 244 -8.51 -23.09 -9.29
CA PRO A 244 -9.71 -23.78 -9.70
C PRO A 244 -10.91 -23.25 -8.89
N HIS A 245 -11.93 -22.76 -9.60
CA HIS A 245 -13.19 -22.35 -8.98
C HIS A 245 -13.84 -23.60 -8.41
N ARG A 246 -13.96 -23.70 -7.09
CA ARG A 246 -14.82 -24.70 -6.46
C ARG A 246 -16.26 -24.35 -6.83
N HIS A 247 -16.80 -25.08 -7.82
CA HIS A 247 -18.23 -25.09 -8.05
C HIS A 247 -18.90 -25.63 -6.76
N HIS A 248 -19.54 -24.76 -6.01
CA HIS A 248 -20.55 -25.18 -5.06
C HIS A 248 -21.69 -25.79 -5.89
N HIS A 249 -21.70 -27.11 -6.04
CA HIS A 249 -22.94 -27.80 -6.39
C HIS A 249 -23.89 -27.60 -5.21
N GLY A 250 -24.86 -26.68 -5.39
CA GLY A 250 -26.01 -26.61 -4.51
C GLY A 250 -26.83 -27.89 -4.64
N THR A 251 -26.97 -28.60 -3.56
CA THR A 251 -28.00 -29.59 -3.35
C THR A 251 -29.15 -28.96 -2.59
#